data_abc29e4f6a7aae85cc29bba9a856887a
#
_entry.id   abc29e4f6a7aae85cc29bba9a856887a
#
_cell.length_a   1.000
_cell.length_b   1.000
_cell.length_c   1.000
_cell.angle_alpha   90.00
_cell.angle_beta   90.00
_cell.angle_gamma   90.00
#
_symmetry.space_group_name_H-M   'P 1'
#
loop_
_entity.id
_entity.type
_entity.pdbx_description
1 polymer ?
#
loop_
_entity_poly.entity_id
_entity_poly.type
_entity_poly.pdbx_seq_one_letter_code
_entity_poly.pdbx_strand_id
1 'polypeptide(L)'
;SLGVRDSSALSFTLGNGKYVGFHTEMAERIVDDLNKATGKTLAITYTPVTSQNRIPLVQNGTVDLECGSTTNNMARQKDVAFAVTTYMEEVRIATKANSGIAGIKDLNGKTVATTTGTTSVQTLRRNERSSGIDFKEVMGKDHADSFLLLESGRADAFVMDGSILAANISKSKSPADFKIVGEVLSVEPIACMIRKDDPAFKTAVDNSIKRQIADGSLAKLYDKWFMQPIPPANVKIGLPMSDATKAAWANPNDKPMEAFNSK
;
A
#
# COMPACT_ATOMS: atom_id res chain seq x y z
N SER A 1 -8.94 -15.49 8.65
CA SER A 1 -9.40 -14.49 7.68
C SER A 1 -8.26 -13.61 7.23
N LEU A 2 -8.14 -13.41 5.92
CA LEU A 2 -7.20 -12.46 5.32
C LEU A 2 -7.93 -11.15 5.00
N GLY A 3 -7.42 -10.04 5.49
CA GLY A 3 -7.83 -8.72 5.05
C GLY A 3 -7.27 -8.43 3.66
N VAL A 4 -8.13 -8.05 2.73
CA VAL A 4 -7.77 -7.79 1.34
C VAL A 4 -8.29 -6.42 0.88
N ARG A 5 -7.68 -5.90 -0.18
CA ARG A 5 -8.00 -4.58 -0.73
C ARG A 5 -8.38 -4.69 -2.20
N ASP A 6 -8.94 -3.62 -2.69
CA ASP A 6 -9.10 -3.38 -4.13
C ASP A 6 -8.50 -2.02 -4.47
N SER A 7 -7.17 -1.92 -4.37
CA SER A 7 -6.52 -0.61 -4.42
C SER A 7 -5.28 -0.54 -5.32
N SER A 8 -4.53 -1.63 -5.48
CA SER A 8 -3.27 -1.61 -6.24
C SER A 8 -2.83 -3.03 -6.58
N ALA A 9 -1.68 -3.17 -7.26
CA ALA A 9 -1.05 -4.47 -7.53
C ALA A 9 -0.70 -5.25 -6.24
N LEU A 10 -0.70 -4.59 -5.09
CA LEU A 10 -0.49 -5.27 -3.79
C LEU A 10 -1.68 -6.16 -3.45
N SER A 11 -2.90 -5.65 -3.65
CA SER A 11 -4.13 -6.40 -3.38
C SER A 11 -5.29 -5.80 -4.17
N PHE A 12 -5.94 -6.61 -5.00
CA PHE A 12 -7.09 -6.17 -5.79
C PHE A 12 -8.03 -7.33 -6.10
N THR A 13 -9.25 -7.01 -6.53
CA THR A 13 -10.27 -8.01 -6.84
C THR A 13 -10.41 -8.22 -8.36
N LEU A 14 -10.69 -9.46 -8.73
CA LEU A 14 -11.12 -9.83 -10.08
C LEU A 14 -12.64 -10.01 -10.17
N GLY A 15 -13.36 -9.69 -9.09
CA GLY A 15 -14.78 -9.94 -8.97
C GLY A 15 -15.09 -11.33 -8.40
N ASN A 16 -16.36 -11.56 -8.05
CA ASN A 16 -16.86 -12.84 -7.53
C ASN A 16 -16.09 -13.36 -6.30
N GLY A 17 -15.65 -12.45 -5.42
CA GLY A 17 -14.92 -12.81 -4.21
C GLY A 17 -13.48 -13.27 -4.44
N LYS A 18 -12.95 -13.10 -5.66
CA LYS A 18 -11.58 -13.46 -6.00
C LYS A 18 -10.63 -12.28 -5.81
N TYR A 19 -9.65 -12.47 -4.96
CA TYR A 19 -8.62 -11.47 -4.64
C TYR A 19 -7.24 -11.99 -5.04
N VAL A 20 -6.44 -11.10 -5.61
CA VAL A 20 -5.11 -11.38 -6.14
C VAL A 20 -4.17 -10.22 -5.82
N GLY A 21 -2.92 -10.35 -6.18
CA GLY A 21 -1.91 -9.32 -6.04
C GLY A 21 -0.67 -9.81 -5.32
N PHE A 22 0.33 -8.96 -5.28
CA PHE A 22 1.64 -9.27 -4.70
C PHE A 22 1.53 -9.69 -3.23
N HIS A 23 0.88 -8.88 -2.41
CA HIS A 23 0.69 -9.18 -0.99
C HIS A 23 -0.35 -10.27 -0.75
N THR A 24 -1.38 -10.33 -1.57
CA THR A 24 -2.41 -11.38 -1.43
C THR A 24 -1.80 -12.77 -1.66
N GLU A 25 -1.00 -12.95 -2.72
CA GLU A 25 -0.31 -14.23 -2.95
C GLU A 25 0.75 -14.51 -1.87
N MET A 26 1.49 -13.48 -1.43
CA MET A 26 2.41 -13.64 -0.30
C MET A 26 1.69 -14.14 0.94
N ALA A 27 0.53 -13.57 1.27
CA ALA A 27 -0.28 -13.97 2.42
C ALA A 27 -0.79 -15.41 2.29
N GLU A 28 -1.22 -15.82 1.09
CA GLU A 28 -1.62 -17.21 0.83
C GLU A 28 -0.47 -18.17 1.08
N ARG A 29 0.76 -17.80 0.71
CA ARG A 29 1.97 -18.62 0.99
C ARG A 29 2.32 -18.66 2.48
N ILE A 30 2.05 -17.57 3.22
CA ILE A 30 2.17 -17.57 4.68
C ILE A 30 1.24 -18.63 5.28
N VAL A 31 0.00 -18.71 4.81
CA VAL A 31 -0.96 -19.71 5.27
C VAL A 31 -0.49 -21.14 4.91
N ASP A 32 0.06 -21.33 3.72
CA ASP A 32 0.65 -22.62 3.33
C ASP A 32 1.78 -23.04 4.28
N ASP A 33 2.64 -22.11 4.65
CA ASP A 33 3.73 -22.38 5.61
C ASP A 33 3.18 -22.72 7.00
N LEU A 34 2.12 -22.04 7.45
CA LEU A 34 1.44 -22.37 8.70
C LEU A 34 0.84 -23.75 8.67
N ASN A 35 0.21 -24.15 7.57
CA ASN A 35 -0.37 -25.47 7.38
C ASN A 35 0.71 -26.55 7.48
N LYS A 36 1.85 -26.35 6.84
CA LYS A 36 2.98 -27.29 6.90
C LYS A 36 3.56 -27.39 8.30
N ALA A 37 3.71 -26.28 8.99
CA ALA A 37 4.30 -26.25 10.33
C ALA A 37 3.40 -26.88 11.39
N THR A 38 2.08 -26.78 11.24
CA THR A 38 1.10 -27.24 12.24
C THR A 38 0.44 -28.57 11.89
N GLY A 39 0.62 -29.08 10.66
CA GLY A 39 -0.09 -30.25 10.15
C GLY A 39 -1.58 -30.02 9.92
N LYS A 40 -2.03 -28.77 9.97
CA LYS A 40 -3.44 -28.38 9.75
C LYS A 40 -3.66 -27.98 8.30
N THR A 41 -4.92 -27.96 7.89
CA THR A 41 -5.35 -27.39 6.61
C THR A 41 -6.32 -26.25 6.90
N LEU A 42 -5.76 -25.04 7.02
CA LEU A 42 -6.55 -23.84 7.26
C LEU A 42 -7.20 -23.41 5.95
N ALA A 43 -8.51 -23.17 5.99
CA ALA A 43 -9.22 -22.56 4.90
C ALA A 43 -9.09 -21.03 4.99
N ILE A 44 -8.93 -20.37 3.84
CA ILE A 44 -8.81 -18.91 3.78
C ILE A 44 -10.17 -18.29 3.50
N THR A 45 -10.56 -17.34 4.34
CA THR A 45 -11.68 -16.44 4.07
C THR A 45 -11.10 -15.06 3.75
N TYR A 46 -11.52 -14.46 2.64
CA TYR A 46 -11.08 -13.14 2.22
C TYR A 46 -12.07 -12.10 2.72
N THR A 47 -11.58 -11.14 3.50
CA THR A 47 -12.40 -10.05 4.06
C THR A 47 -11.93 -8.72 3.48
N PRO A 48 -12.71 -8.09 2.58
CA PRO A 48 -12.33 -6.78 2.06
C PRO A 48 -12.36 -5.74 3.15
N VAL A 49 -11.30 -4.93 3.21
CA VAL A 49 -11.15 -3.85 4.19
C VAL A 49 -10.85 -2.53 3.47
N THR A 50 -11.14 -1.44 4.16
CA THR A 50 -10.78 -0.09 3.72
C THR A 50 -9.59 0.42 4.52
N SER A 51 -9.02 1.54 4.10
CA SER A 51 -7.97 2.22 4.87
C SER A 51 -8.44 2.59 6.28
N GLN A 52 -9.73 2.92 6.43
CA GLN A 52 -10.29 3.38 7.69
C GLN A 52 -10.64 2.25 8.66
N ASN A 53 -11.14 1.09 8.17
CA ASN A 53 -11.65 0.03 9.04
C ASN A 53 -10.67 -1.11 9.30
N ARG A 54 -9.54 -1.19 8.59
CA ARG A 54 -8.60 -2.32 8.66
C ARG A 54 -8.04 -2.56 10.06
N ILE A 55 -7.63 -1.51 10.78
CA ILE A 55 -7.05 -1.65 12.13
C ILE A 55 -8.09 -2.16 13.13
N PRO A 56 -9.28 -1.56 13.26
CA PRO A 56 -10.31 -2.11 14.12
C PRO A 56 -10.68 -3.57 13.84
N LEU A 57 -10.71 -3.97 12.56
CA LEU A 57 -11.04 -5.34 12.17
C LEU A 57 -9.94 -6.35 12.55
N VAL A 58 -8.69 -5.94 12.53
CA VAL A 58 -7.58 -6.76 13.05
C VAL A 58 -7.65 -6.85 14.57
N GLN A 59 -7.89 -5.74 15.24
CA GLN A 59 -7.98 -5.69 16.71
C GLN A 59 -9.09 -6.58 17.25
N ASN A 60 -10.27 -6.58 16.63
CA ASN A 60 -11.43 -7.34 17.13
C ASN A 60 -11.47 -8.79 16.65
N GLY A 61 -10.51 -9.22 15.86
CA GLY A 61 -10.40 -10.61 15.40
C GLY A 61 -11.25 -10.97 14.18
N THR A 62 -11.94 -10.02 13.56
CA THR A 62 -12.64 -10.25 12.30
C THR A 62 -11.64 -10.59 11.19
N VAL A 63 -10.47 -9.96 11.21
CA VAL A 63 -9.35 -10.22 10.31
C VAL A 63 -8.17 -10.73 11.15
N ASP A 64 -7.59 -11.85 10.74
CA ASP A 64 -6.44 -12.45 11.43
C ASP A 64 -5.12 -11.90 10.89
N LEU A 65 -5.03 -11.69 9.59
CA LEU A 65 -3.83 -11.23 8.89
C LEU A 65 -4.24 -10.25 7.79
N GLU A 66 -3.69 -9.06 7.82
CA GLU A 66 -3.92 -8.07 6.76
C GLU A 66 -2.58 -7.73 6.09
N CYS A 67 -2.46 -8.05 4.81
CA CYS A 67 -1.30 -7.77 3.98
C CYS A 67 -1.77 -6.96 2.76
N GLY A 68 -2.03 -5.69 2.98
CA GLY A 68 -2.48 -4.77 1.94
C GLY A 68 -1.47 -3.67 1.69
N SER A 69 -1.83 -2.45 2.03
CA SER A 69 -1.01 -1.26 1.84
C SER A 69 -0.85 -0.45 3.13
N THR A 70 -0.74 -1.14 4.25
CA THR A 70 -0.69 -0.49 5.57
C THR A 70 0.73 -0.11 5.95
N THR A 71 0.93 1.18 6.19
CA THR A 71 2.19 1.70 6.68
C THR A 71 2.38 1.34 8.15
N ASN A 72 3.55 0.79 8.46
CA ASN A 72 4.00 0.57 9.82
C ASN A 72 4.50 1.91 10.39
N ASN A 73 3.82 2.42 11.42
CA ASN A 73 4.25 3.60 12.15
C ASN A 73 4.08 3.41 13.66
N MET A 74 4.71 4.29 14.44
CA MET A 74 4.72 4.17 15.90
C MET A 74 3.32 4.27 16.51
N ALA A 75 2.46 5.13 15.96
CA ALA A 75 1.10 5.28 16.47
C ALA A 75 0.29 3.98 16.31
N ARG A 76 0.38 3.33 15.15
CA ARG A 76 -0.32 2.08 14.85
C ARG A 76 0.24 0.90 15.64
N GLN A 77 1.53 0.92 15.99
CA GLN A 77 2.15 -0.12 16.82
C GLN A 77 1.56 -0.20 18.23
N LYS A 78 0.87 0.83 18.66
CA LYS A 78 0.12 0.79 19.94
C LYS A 78 -1.11 -0.11 19.86
N ASP A 79 -1.67 -0.27 18.68
CA ASP A 79 -2.95 -0.94 18.45
C ASP A 79 -2.81 -2.33 17.84
N VAL A 80 -1.80 -2.53 16.98
CA VAL A 80 -1.55 -3.79 16.26
C VAL A 80 -0.06 -4.10 16.22
N ALA A 81 0.29 -5.34 15.87
CA ALA A 81 1.67 -5.73 15.58
C ALA A 81 1.89 -5.76 14.07
N PHE A 82 3.10 -5.43 13.65
CA PHE A 82 3.53 -5.48 12.27
C PHE A 82 4.59 -6.57 12.07
N ALA A 83 4.45 -7.31 10.98
CA ALA A 83 5.48 -8.23 10.51
C ALA A 83 6.63 -7.44 9.84
N VAL A 84 7.66 -8.15 9.39
CA VAL A 84 8.77 -7.52 8.67
C VAL A 84 8.28 -6.83 7.41
N THR A 85 8.91 -5.71 7.09
CA THR A 85 8.59 -4.89 5.92
C THR A 85 8.72 -5.68 4.62
N THR A 86 7.72 -5.59 3.78
CA THR A 86 7.66 -6.30 2.48
C THR A 86 7.77 -5.39 1.28
N TYR A 87 7.51 -4.10 1.47
CA TYR A 87 7.53 -3.10 0.41
C TYR A 87 7.83 -1.73 1.01
N MET A 88 8.67 -0.96 0.35
CA MET A 88 8.93 0.42 0.76
C MET A 88 8.21 1.36 -0.18
N GLU A 89 7.21 2.04 0.35
CA GLU A 89 6.37 2.96 -0.41
C GLU A 89 6.93 4.37 -0.38
N GLU A 90 6.67 5.11 -1.46
CA GLU A 90 7.00 6.53 -1.55
C GLU A 90 5.71 7.30 -1.82
N VAL A 91 5.37 8.23 -0.93
CA VAL A 91 4.20 9.09 -1.14
C VAL A 91 4.54 10.14 -2.18
N ARG A 92 3.72 10.24 -3.22
CA ARG A 92 3.94 11.06 -4.40
C ARG A 92 2.68 11.86 -4.76
N ILE A 93 2.79 12.67 -5.77
CA ILE A 93 1.71 13.50 -6.32
C ILE A 93 1.35 13.00 -7.71
N ALA A 94 0.08 12.63 -7.91
CA ALA A 94 -0.45 12.38 -9.26
C ALA A 94 -1.29 13.58 -9.71
N THR A 95 -1.17 13.92 -10.97
CA THR A 95 -1.89 15.03 -11.59
C THR A 95 -2.21 14.70 -13.04
N LYS A 96 -3.06 15.52 -13.67
CA LYS A 96 -3.23 15.44 -15.12
C LYS A 96 -1.96 15.93 -15.82
N ALA A 97 -1.62 15.29 -16.94
CA ALA A 97 -0.37 15.54 -17.65
C ALA A 97 -0.20 17.01 -18.08
N ASN A 98 -1.32 17.71 -18.35
CA ASN A 98 -1.33 19.10 -18.81
C ASN A 98 -1.61 20.11 -17.69
N SER A 99 -1.55 19.71 -16.43
CA SER A 99 -1.92 20.59 -15.30
C SER A 99 -0.93 21.71 -15.00
N GLY A 100 0.32 21.56 -15.44
CA GLY A 100 1.40 22.47 -15.05
C GLY A 100 1.92 22.25 -13.63
N ILE A 101 1.36 21.31 -12.88
CA ILE A 101 1.83 20.98 -11.53
C ILE A 101 3.08 20.11 -11.65
N ALA A 102 4.19 20.55 -11.03
CA ALA A 102 5.47 19.86 -11.05
C ALA A 102 5.96 19.46 -9.66
N GLY A 103 5.32 19.93 -8.60
CA GLY A 103 5.72 19.61 -7.23
C GLY A 103 4.76 20.20 -6.20
N ILE A 104 5.11 20.03 -4.92
CA ILE A 104 4.24 20.41 -3.79
C ILE A 104 3.87 21.89 -3.80
N LYS A 105 4.80 22.78 -4.16
CA LYS A 105 4.55 24.21 -4.15
C LYS A 105 3.49 24.66 -5.16
N ASP A 106 3.33 23.91 -6.25
CA ASP A 106 2.33 24.19 -7.28
C ASP A 106 0.91 23.82 -6.83
N LEU A 107 0.77 23.20 -5.67
CA LEU A 107 -0.53 22.87 -5.09
C LEU A 107 -1.18 24.06 -4.38
N ASN A 108 -0.47 25.18 -4.21
CA ASN A 108 -1.02 26.37 -3.57
C ASN A 108 -2.27 26.85 -4.31
N GLY A 109 -3.37 27.02 -3.57
CA GLY A 109 -4.66 27.45 -4.12
C GLY A 109 -5.40 26.35 -4.90
N LYS A 110 -4.90 25.13 -4.92
CA LYS A 110 -5.49 23.99 -5.64
C LYS A 110 -6.37 23.14 -4.73
N THR A 111 -7.08 22.20 -5.32
CA THR A 111 -7.82 21.17 -4.61
C THR A 111 -7.05 19.85 -4.69
N VAL A 112 -6.74 19.28 -3.53
CA VAL A 112 -5.91 18.08 -3.43
C VAL A 112 -6.72 16.95 -2.81
N ALA A 113 -6.79 15.83 -3.52
CA ALA A 113 -7.43 14.61 -3.03
C ALA A 113 -6.44 13.74 -2.28
N THR A 114 -6.94 13.06 -1.27
CA THR A 114 -6.29 11.92 -0.62
C THR A 114 -7.37 10.99 -0.06
N THR A 115 -6.95 9.91 0.61
CA THR A 115 -7.90 8.89 1.09
C THR A 115 -7.98 8.92 2.61
N THR A 116 -9.20 8.90 3.14
CA THR A 116 -9.47 8.85 4.58
C THR A 116 -8.80 7.64 5.22
N GLY A 117 -8.23 7.82 6.41
CA GLY A 117 -7.62 6.73 7.20
C GLY A 117 -6.22 6.33 6.77
N THR A 118 -5.56 7.14 5.94
CA THR A 118 -4.19 6.89 5.47
C THR A 118 -3.20 7.85 6.11
N THR A 119 -1.92 7.44 6.14
CA THR A 119 -0.81 8.32 6.56
C THR A 119 -0.62 9.49 5.60
N SER A 120 -1.10 9.38 4.37
CA SER A 120 -1.01 10.44 3.36
C SER A 120 -1.71 11.73 3.80
N VAL A 121 -2.74 11.63 4.65
CA VAL A 121 -3.42 12.80 5.20
C VAL A 121 -2.43 13.67 6.01
N GLN A 122 -1.73 13.05 6.96
CA GLN A 122 -0.75 13.76 7.78
C GLN A 122 0.46 14.22 6.98
N THR A 123 0.94 13.40 6.07
CA THR A 123 2.05 13.74 5.18
C THR A 123 1.72 14.95 4.33
N LEU A 124 0.52 14.98 3.75
CA LEU A 124 0.05 16.09 2.95
C LEU A 124 -0.01 17.41 3.77
N ARG A 125 -0.61 17.34 4.95
CA ARG A 125 -0.74 18.52 5.83
C ARG A 125 0.61 19.03 6.34
N ARG A 126 1.53 18.13 6.66
CA ARG A 126 2.89 18.49 7.07
C ARG A 126 3.63 19.22 5.94
N ASN A 127 3.53 18.71 4.71
CA ASN A 127 4.15 19.32 3.55
C ASN A 127 3.52 20.67 3.19
N GLU A 128 2.21 20.82 3.38
CA GLU A 128 1.51 22.10 3.22
C GLU A 128 2.11 23.16 4.16
N ARG A 129 2.24 22.84 5.43
CA ARG A 129 2.81 23.74 6.43
C ARG A 129 4.27 24.08 6.15
N SER A 130 5.09 23.06 5.89
CA SER A 130 6.53 23.26 5.68
C SER A 130 6.85 24.01 4.39
N SER A 131 5.97 23.95 3.39
CA SER A 131 6.13 24.64 2.12
C SER A 131 5.51 26.04 2.12
N GLY A 132 4.82 26.42 3.18
CA GLY A 132 4.16 27.71 3.31
C GLY A 132 3.05 27.97 2.30
N ILE A 133 2.34 26.90 1.90
CA ILE A 133 1.24 26.96 0.94
C ILE A 133 -0.08 26.60 1.62
N ASP A 134 -1.18 26.85 0.92
CA ASP A 134 -2.52 26.49 1.36
C ASP A 134 -3.31 25.91 0.19
N PHE A 135 -3.99 24.81 0.43
CA PHE A 135 -4.84 24.13 -0.56
C PHE A 135 -6.10 23.59 0.11
N LYS A 136 -7.09 23.29 -0.71
CA LYS A 136 -8.32 22.65 -0.26
C LYS A 136 -8.17 21.15 -0.31
N GLU A 137 -8.48 20.46 0.80
CA GLU A 137 -8.50 19.00 0.84
C GLU A 137 -9.87 18.44 0.47
N VAL A 138 -9.89 17.37 -0.32
CA VAL A 138 -11.06 16.51 -0.54
C VAL A 138 -10.63 15.07 -0.31
N MET A 139 -11.53 14.26 0.27
CA MET A 139 -11.17 12.89 0.64
C MET A 139 -12.11 11.88 0.02
N GLY A 140 -11.53 10.85 -0.59
CA GLY A 140 -12.25 9.67 -0.99
C GLY A 140 -12.37 8.68 0.15
N LYS A 141 -13.40 7.84 0.10
CA LYS A 141 -13.59 6.75 1.08
C LYS A 141 -12.57 5.65 0.90
N ASP A 142 -12.17 5.38 -0.34
CA ASP A 142 -11.08 4.49 -0.67
C ASP A 142 -10.33 5.04 -1.89
N HIS A 143 -9.25 4.36 -2.31
CA HIS A 143 -8.33 4.89 -3.32
C HIS A 143 -8.97 5.10 -4.69
N ALA A 144 -9.86 4.21 -5.11
CA ALA A 144 -10.58 4.37 -6.36
C ALA A 144 -11.45 5.65 -6.36
N ASP A 145 -12.10 5.94 -5.25
CA ASP A 145 -12.91 7.16 -5.10
C ASP A 145 -12.02 8.41 -5.15
N SER A 146 -10.88 8.37 -4.49
CA SER A 146 -9.92 9.49 -4.50
C SER A 146 -9.36 9.73 -5.89
N PHE A 147 -9.01 8.68 -6.62
CA PHE A 147 -8.55 8.80 -8.00
C PHE A 147 -9.63 9.35 -8.92
N LEU A 148 -10.90 8.95 -8.72
CA LEU A 148 -12.02 9.49 -9.47
C LEU A 148 -12.17 11.00 -9.31
N LEU A 149 -11.87 11.54 -8.12
CA LEU A 149 -11.86 12.99 -7.91
C LEU A 149 -10.84 13.70 -8.82
N LEU A 150 -9.67 13.11 -9.00
CA LEU A 150 -8.65 13.62 -9.94
C LEU A 150 -9.12 13.43 -11.38
N GLU A 151 -9.58 12.24 -11.73
CA GLU A 151 -9.99 11.91 -13.10
C GLU A 151 -11.15 12.79 -13.58
N SER A 152 -12.13 13.07 -12.73
CA SER A 152 -13.29 13.90 -13.03
C SER A 152 -13.01 15.41 -13.02
N GLY A 153 -11.82 15.82 -12.59
CA GLY A 153 -11.47 17.24 -12.46
C GLY A 153 -11.98 17.92 -11.20
N ARG A 154 -12.56 17.20 -10.26
CA ARG A 154 -12.96 17.74 -8.95
C ARG A 154 -11.78 18.02 -8.05
N ALA A 155 -10.66 17.34 -8.26
CA ALA A 155 -9.39 17.62 -7.63
C ALA A 155 -8.34 17.87 -8.70
N ASP A 156 -7.35 18.71 -8.38
CA ASP A 156 -6.23 19.03 -9.26
C ASP A 156 -5.08 18.04 -9.11
N ALA A 157 -5.01 17.38 -7.97
CA ALA A 157 -3.98 16.41 -7.64
C ALA A 157 -4.53 15.34 -6.69
N PHE A 158 -3.86 14.17 -6.70
CA PHE A 158 -4.10 13.10 -5.74
C PHE A 158 -2.76 12.71 -5.12
N VAL A 159 -2.65 12.87 -3.81
CA VAL A 159 -1.44 12.54 -3.04
C VAL A 159 -1.65 11.21 -2.34
N MET A 160 -0.79 10.25 -2.66
CA MET A 160 -0.90 8.87 -2.16
C MET A 160 0.40 8.10 -2.41
N ASP A 161 0.43 6.86 -1.93
CA ASP A 161 1.48 5.89 -2.20
C ASP A 161 1.69 5.74 -3.70
N GLY A 162 2.94 5.79 -4.15
CA GLY A 162 3.27 5.76 -5.56
C GLY A 162 2.79 4.52 -6.28
N SER A 163 2.81 3.35 -5.63
CA SER A 163 2.29 2.11 -6.24
C SER A 163 0.77 2.16 -6.46
N ILE A 164 0.04 2.82 -5.56
CA ILE A 164 -1.40 3.00 -5.68
C ILE A 164 -1.71 3.99 -6.80
N LEU A 165 -0.97 5.08 -6.87
CA LEU A 165 -1.09 6.04 -7.98
C LEU A 165 -0.83 5.37 -9.33
N ALA A 166 0.27 4.63 -9.45
CA ALA A 166 0.65 3.95 -10.68
C ALA A 166 -0.41 2.94 -11.13
N ALA A 167 -0.95 2.16 -10.20
CA ALA A 167 -1.98 1.18 -10.50
C ALA A 167 -3.29 1.82 -10.99
N ASN A 168 -3.73 2.89 -10.33
CA ASN A 168 -4.95 3.60 -10.74
C ASN A 168 -4.79 4.26 -12.10
N ILE A 169 -3.63 4.87 -12.35
CA ILE A 169 -3.32 5.45 -13.67
C ILE A 169 -3.33 4.37 -14.75
N SER A 170 -2.68 3.23 -14.51
CA SER A 170 -2.60 2.15 -15.50
C SER A 170 -3.97 1.56 -15.86
N LYS A 171 -4.92 1.57 -14.93
CA LYS A 171 -6.29 1.07 -15.13
C LYS A 171 -7.26 2.12 -15.67
N SER A 172 -6.85 3.38 -15.74
CA SER A 172 -7.71 4.46 -16.24
C SER A 172 -7.96 4.31 -17.73
N LYS A 173 -9.00 5.00 -18.23
CA LYS A 173 -9.35 4.97 -19.67
C LYS A 173 -8.25 5.56 -20.53
N SER A 174 -7.50 6.54 -20.02
CA SER A 174 -6.45 7.25 -20.74
C SER A 174 -5.23 7.46 -19.83
N PRO A 175 -4.39 6.43 -19.65
CA PRO A 175 -3.23 6.53 -18.75
C PRO A 175 -2.29 7.68 -19.10
N ALA A 176 -2.15 8.02 -20.39
CA ALA A 176 -1.31 9.12 -20.86
C ALA A 176 -1.79 10.50 -20.40
N ASP A 177 -3.04 10.63 -19.95
CA ASP A 177 -3.60 11.88 -19.43
C ASP A 177 -3.11 12.20 -18.01
N PHE A 178 -2.39 11.29 -17.37
CA PHE A 178 -1.93 11.42 -16.00
C PHE A 178 -0.41 11.26 -15.90
N LYS A 179 0.17 11.86 -14.86
CA LYS A 179 1.59 11.68 -14.51
C LYS A 179 1.78 11.77 -13.00
N ILE A 180 2.87 11.17 -12.54
CA ILE A 180 3.34 11.29 -11.15
C ILE A 180 4.47 12.32 -11.17
N VAL A 181 4.42 13.32 -10.30
CA VAL A 181 5.32 14.46 -10.33
C VAL A 181 5.91 14.76 -8.96
N GLY A 182 6.94 15.58 -8.97
CA GLY A 182 7.53 16.18 -7.78
C GLY A 182 8.40 15.24 -6.97
N GLU A 183 8.81 15.74 -5.85
CA GLU A 183 9.65 15.05 -4.88
C GLU A 183 8.86 13.94 -4.13
N VAL A 184 9.61 13.01 -3.54
CA VAL A 184 9.06 12.04 -2.59
C VAL A 184 8.69 12.79 -1.31
N LEU A 185 7.42 12.73 -0.94
CA LEU A 185 6.90 13.44 0.23
C LEU A 185 7.11 12.68 1.54
N SER A 186 7.19 11.35 1.45
CA SER A 186 7.43 10.46 2.60
C SER A 186 7.87 9.09 2.09
N VAL A 187 8.73 8.43 2.86
CA VAL A 187 9.11 7.03 2.62
C VAL A 187 8.47 6.18 3.72
N GLU A 188 7.75 5.13 3.34
CA GLU A 188 6.91 4.39 4.27
C GLU A 188 7.08 2.88 4.13
N PRO A 189 7.45 2.18 5.22
CA PRO A 189 7.49 0.71 5.22
C PRO A 189 6.09 0.14 5.28
N ILE A 190 5.76 -0.70 4.31
CA ILE A 190 4.49 -1.43 4.25
C ILE A 190 4.71 -2.82 4.82
N ALA A 191 3.83 -3.23 5.72
CA ALA A 191 3.93 -4.52 6.39
C ALA A 191 2.57 -5.11 6.70
N CYS A 192 2.53 -6.42 6.88
CA CYS A 192 1.32 -7.11 7.32
C CYS A 192 1.01 -6.77 8.76
N MET A 193 -0.28 -6.62 9.08
CA MET A 193 -0.78 -6.42 10.44
C MET A 193 -1.35 -7.71 11.01
N ILE A 194 -1.11 -7.91 12.30
CA ILE A 194 -1.71 -8.96 13.12
C ILE A 194 -2.13 -8.37 14.46
N ARG A 195 -2.91 -9.12 15.25
CA ARG A 195 -3.24 -8.70 16.62
C ARG A 195 -1.98 -8.54 17.45
N LYS A 196 -1.97 -7.55 18.33
CA LYS A 196 -0.79 -7.14 19.09
C LYS A 196 -0.29 -8.21 20.05
N ASP A 197 -1.18 -8.97 20.67
CA ASP A 197 -0.85 -9.88 21.76
C ASP A 197 -0.67 -11.33 21.28
N ASP A 198 -0.12 -11.52 20.09
CA ASP A 198 0.15 -12.85 19.52
C ASP A 198 1.58 -12.94 18.96
N PRO A 199 2.59 -12.99 19.83
CA PRO A 199 3.99 -13.05 19.38
C PRO A 199 4.32 -14.34 18.62
N ALA A 200 3.67 -15.45 18.90
CA ALA A 200 3.87 -16.70 18.19
C ALA A 200 3.40 -16.59 16.72
N PHE A 201 2.26 -15.97 16.50
CA PHE A 201 1.77 -15.72 15.14
C PHE A 201 2.69 -14.72 14.40
N LYS A 202 3.11 -13.66 15.05
CA LYS A 202 4.08 -12.71 14.46
C LYS A 202 5.35 -13.43 14.03
N THR A 203 5.91 -14.28 14.87
CA THR A 203 7.11 -15.05 14.54
C THR A 203 6.89 -15.94 13.32
N ALA A 204 5.75 -16.65 13.26
CA ALA A 204 5.42 -17.50 12.13
C ALA A 204 5.28 -16.72 10.82
N VAL A 205 4.62 -15.56 10.87
CA VAL A 205 4.47 -14.68 9.69
C VAL A 205 5.83 -14.13 9.26
N ASP A 206 6.63 -13.62 10.20
CA ASP A 206 7.97 -13.11 9.92
C ASP A 206 8.86 -14.17 9.27
N ASN A 207 8.86 -15.39 9.81
CA ASN A 207 9.67 -16.49 9.27
C ASN A 207 9.25 -16.87 7.85
N SER A 208 7.95 -16.89 7.57
CA SER A 208 7.45 -17.17 6.23
C SER A 208 7.90 -16.10 5.23
N ILE A 209 7.76 -14.83 5.60
CA ILE A 209 8.19 -13.71 4.73
C ILE A 209 9.70 -13.77 4.49
N LYS A 210 10.50 -13.97 5.54
CA LYS A 210 11.97 -14.11 5.43
C LYS A 210 12.36 -15.25 4.50
N ARG A 211 11.66 -16.40 4.60
CA ARG A 211 11.89 -17.53 3.69
C ARG A 211 11.55 -17.17 2.24
N GLN A 212 10.44 -16.51 2.02
CA GLN A 212 10.02 -16.10 0.67
C GLN A 212 11.01 -15.09 0.06
N ILE A 213 11.61 -14.24 0.88
CA ILE A 213 12.69 -13.34 0.44
C ILE A 213 13.93 -14.16 0.08
N ALA A 214 14.36 -15.04 0.99
CA ALA A 214 15.63 -15.77 0.88
C ALA A 214 15.67 -16.76 -0.28
N ASP A 215 14.53 -17.41 -0.59
CA ASP A 215 14.47 -18.42 -1.67
C ASP A 215 14.13 -17.81 -3.04
N GLY A 216 13.97 -16.50 -3.13
CA GLY A 216 13.66 -15.80 -4.38
C GLY A 216 12.18 -15.83 -4.79
N SER A 217 11.31 -16.49 -4.03
CA SER A 217 9.89 -16.59 -4.39
C SER A 217 9.17 -15.23 -4.31
N LEU A 218 9.55 -14.40 -3.34
CA LEU A 218 8.94 -13.07 -3.22
C LEU A 218 9.38 -12.14 -4.38
N ALA A 219 10.62 -12.25 -4.83
CA ALA A 219 11.09 -11.52 -6.01
C ALA A 219 10.34 -11.93 -7.28
N LYS A 220 10.01 -13.21 -7.44
CA LYS A 220 9.18 -13.70 -8.55
C LYS A 220 7.76 -13.15 -8.48
N LEU A 221 7.18 -13.01 -7.29
CA LEU A 221 5.88 -12.38 -7.10
C LEU A 221 5.92 -10.91 -7.48
N TYR A 222 6.99 -10.22 -7.13
CA TYR A 222 7.18 -8.82 -7.52
C TYR A 222 7.18 -8.68 -9.05
N ASP A 223 7.98 -9.50 -9.73
CA ASP A 223 8.02 -9.50 -11.19
C ASP A 223 6.63 -9.76 -11.78
N LYS A 224 5.95 -10.78 -11.28
CA LYS A 224 4.61 -11.16 -11.76
C LYS A 224 3.60 -10.01 -11.70
N TRP A 225 3.57 -9.25 -10.59
CA TRP A 225 2.52 -8.28 -10.32
C TRP A 225 2.89 -6.85 -10.71
N PHE A 226 4.18 -6.52 -10.77
CA PHE A 226 4.63 -5.17 -11.09
C PHE A 226 5.30 -5.04 -12.45
N MET A 227 5.88 -6.11 -12.98
CA MET A 227 6.70 -6.05 -14.19
C MET A 227 6.11 -6.83 -15.37
N GLN A 228 5.07 -7.62 -15.16
CA GLN A 228 4.37 -8.38 -16.19
C GLN A 228 2.94 -7.90 -16.33
N PRO A 229 2.28 -8.18 -17.48
CA PRO A 229 0.86 -7.88 -17.64
C PRO A 229 0.01 -8.60 -16.59
N ILE A 230 -0.95 -7.88 -16.00
CA ILE A 230 -1.81 -8.41 -14.94
C ILE A 230 -3.29 -8.37 -15.36
N PRO A 231 -4.11 -9.33 -14.85
CA PRO A 231 -5.54 -9.32 -15.12
C PRO A 231 -6.22 -8.10 -14.45
N PRO A 232 -7.46 -7.72 -14.85
CA PRO A 232 -8.24 -8.34 -15.93
C PRO A 232 -7.88 -7.82 -17.32
N ALA A 233 -7.30 -6.63 -17.43
CA ALA A 233 -7.06 -5.96 -18.70
C ALA A 233 -5.75 -6.36 -19.40
N ASN A 234 -4.96 -7.23 -18.80
CA ASN A 234 -3.65 -7.65 -19.28
C ASN A 234 -2.70 -6.45 -19.49
N VAL A 235 -2.69 -5.54 -18.51
CA VAL A 235 -1.88 -4.31 -18.53
C VAL A 235 -0.73 -4.45 -17.53
N LYS A 236 0.43 -3.96 -17.96
CA LYS A 236 1.66 -3.95 -17.15
C LYS A 236 1.75 -2.61 -16.40
N ILE A 237 2.00 -2.66 -15.09
CA ILE A 237 2.25 -1.44 -14.30
C ILE A 237 3.63 -0.89 -14.61
N GLY A 238 4.65 -1.76 -14.68
CA GLY A 238 5.99 -1.37 -15.05
C GLY A 238 6.71 -0.54 -13.99
N LEU A 239 6.49 -0.85 -12.71
CA LEU A 239 7.12 -0.15 -11.59
C LEU A 239 8.27 -1.00 -11.04
N PRO A 240 9.55 -0.72 -11.39
CA PRO A 240 10.68 -1.48 -10.87
C PRO A 240 10.79 -1.40 -9.35
N MET A 241 11.31 -2.47 -8.75
CA MET A 241 11.58 -2.49 -7.32
C MET A 241 12.55 -1.39 -6.95
N SER A 242 12.17 -0.56 -5.96
CA SER A 242 13.02 0.54 -5.49
C SER A 242 14.24 0.01 -4.72
N ASP A 243 15.29 0.83 -4.65
CA ASP A 243 16.47 0.52 -3.83
C ASP A 243 16.10 0.39 -2.35
N ALA A 244 15.12 1.16 -1.88
CA ALA A 244 14.62 1.08 -0.51
C ALA A 244 13.98 -0.28 -0.22
N THR A 245 13.17 -0.82 -1.14
CA THR A 245 12.58 -2.16 -0.99
C THR A 245 13.67 -3.23 -1.03
N LYS A 246 14.65 -3.12 -1.94
CA LYS A 246 15.80 -4.05 -2.00
C LYS A 246 16.58 -4.06 -0.69
N ALA A 247 16.82 -2.89 -0.11
CA ALA A 247 17.52 -2.75 1.17
C ALA A 247 16.73 -3.37 2.32
N ALA A 248 15.40 -3.20 2.34
CA ALA A 248 14.54 -3.82 3.35
C ALA A 248 14.57 -5.34 3.27
N TRP A 249 14.62 -5.92 2.06
CA TRP A 249 14.73 -7.36 1.88
C TRP A 249 16.11 -7.91 2.21
N ALA A 250 17.17 -7.13 1.96
CA ALA A 250 18.54 -7.53 2.30
C ALA A 250 18.75 -7.62 3.81
N ASN A 251 18.00 -6.84 4.58
CA ASN A 251 18.06 -6.85 6.05
C ASN A 251 16.63 -6.78 6.62
N PRO A 252 15.88 -7.90 6.63
CA PRO A 252 14.50 -7.90 7.08
C PRO A 252 14.34 -7.35 8.49
N ASN A 253 13.43 -6.40 8.64
CA ASN A 253 13.15 -5.72 9.90
C ASN A 253 11.72 -5.20 9.93
N ASP A 254 11.23 -4.83 11.11
CA ASP A 254 9.90 -4.29 11.37
C ASP A 254 9.93 -2.86 11.89
N LYS A 255 10.92 -2.08 11.47
CA LYS A 255 11.07 -0.68 11.91
C LYS A 255 9.93 0.18 11.38
N PRO A 256 9.41 1.12 12.21
CA PRO A 256 8.37 2.04 11.77
C PRO A 256 8.90 3.13 10.84
N MET A 257 7.98 3.81 10.16
CA MET A 257 8.32 4.87 9.20
C MET A 257 9.18 5.99 9.81
N GLU A 258 9.03 6.25 11.10
CA GLU A 258 9.81 7.27 11.81
C GLU A 258 11.32 6.98 11.80
N ALA A 259 11.72 5.73 11.58
CA ALA A 259 13.12 5.35 11.43
C ALA A 259 13.70 5.70 10.04
N PHE A 260 12.85 5.95 9.05
CA PHE A 260 13.25 6.20 7.65
C PHE A 260 13.08 7.66 7.21
N ASN A 261 12.26 8.42 7.92
CA ASN A 261 11.99 9.83 7.64
C ASN A 261 12.69 10.67 8.68
N SER A 262 13.98 10.86 8.48
CA SER A 262 14.76 11.74 9.35
C SER A 262 14.33 13.20 9.16
N LYS A 263 14.41 13.94 10.23
CA LYS A 263 13.96 15.32 10.47
C LYS A 263 14.34 16.35 9.40
#